data_9b1d7f4319eef2994ee32441a84ae94c
#
_entry.id   9b1d7f4319eef2994ee32441a84ae94c
#
_cell.length_a   1.000
_cell.length_b   1.000
_cell.length_c   1.000
_cell.angle_alpha   90.00
_cell.angle_beta   90.00
_cell.angle_gamma   90.00
#
_symmetry.space_group_name_H-M   'P 1'
#
loop_
_entity.id
_entity.type
_entity.pdbx_description
1 polymer ?
#
loop_
_entity_poly.entity_id
_entity_poly.type
_entity_poly.pdbx_seq_one_letter_code
_entity_poly.pdbx_strand_id
1 'polypeptide(L)'
;MSAVHPLETPVSARAVGQRDVLSLTLPPMPHLRVAFVGVGARGKLAVTRWCHIPGCEIAAVCDVSRQAAEEAAQHVEQLGKPHPAVYWGETAYRDLCQQQTIHLVYVCTDWLSHVPIAVHAMQQGKNVAVEVPAALTLDDIWKLVDTAERTQQHCMMLENAVYDYFEMAVCQMAREGLLGELVHVEGGYAHPIGERWTRWRMAYAHLNGGDIYPTHSIGPACRLLDIHRTDRLHYLTAMQTNAFQGRRMYQKVMGEPCNSFANGDQTSTMIRTVKGKTILIQHNVMTPRPYSRMFQAVGTQGYAAKYPVAEVLLTAEAAAKVGIALDHSNAPLSASQIETLLKHYAPAFSSEAINLAKQLDPRGGMSYFMDLRLAQCLQQGLPLDMDVYDLAEWCCIAELSKCSIAHGSMPVMIPDFTRGAASV
;
A
#
# COMPACT_ATOMS: atom_id res chain seq x y z
N MET A 1 33.46 19.34 -11.68
CA MET A 1 32.03 19.31 -11.42
C MET A 1 31.86 19.20 -9.94
N SER A 2 31.19 20.16 -9.26
CA SER A 2 30.84 20.00 -7.85
C SER A 2 29.89 18.81 -7.71
N ALA A 3 30.17 17.92 -6.76
CA ALA A 3 29.28 16.80 -6.47
C ALA A 3 27.91 17.39 -6.06
N VAL A 4 26.83 16.93 -6.68
CA VAL A 4 25.47 17.26 -6.25
C VAL A 4 25.20 16.45 -4.98
N HIS A 5 25.06 17.14 -3.86
CA HIS A 5 24.66 16.51 -2.60
C HIS A 5 23.15 16.42 -2.52
N PRO A 6 22.58 15.27 -2.15
CA PRO A 6 21.14 15.16 -1.92
C PRO A 6 20.67 16.12 -0.82
N LEU A 7 19.43 16.56 -0.91
CA LEU A 7 18.76 17.28 0.16
C LEU A 7 18.53 16.32 1.34
N GLU A 8 19.01 16.71 2.51
CA GLU A 8 18.87 15.90 3.72
C GLU A 8 17.44 15.94 4.27
N THR A 9 17.01 14.82 4.84
CA THR A 9 15.74 14.72 5.58
C THR A 9 16.04 14.33 7.02
N PRO A 10 15.54 15.07 8.01
CA PRO A 10 15.86 14.79 9.41
C PRO A 10 15.25 13.47 9.88
N VAL A 11 16.05 12.72 10.65
CA VAL A 11 15.61 11.51 11.35
C VAL A 11 15.71 11.78 12.86
N SER A 12 14.57 11.79 13.55
CA SER A 12 14.55 11.97 15.00
C SER A 12 15.00 10.70 15.72
N ALA A 13 15.73 10.84 16.82
CA ALA A 13 16.09 9.71 17.68
C ALA A 13 14.84 9.14 18.39
N ARG A 14 14.88 7.84 18.72
CA ARG A 14 13.85 7.24 19.57
C ARG A 14 13.83 7.88 20.96
N ALA A 15 12.64 8.10 21.49
CA ALA A 15 12.48 8.52 22.87
C ALA A 15 12.85 7.37 23.83
N VAL A 16 13.15 7.71 25.08
CA VAL A 16 13.45 6.72 26.11
C VAL A 16 12.28 5.76 26.30
N GLY A 17 12.55 4.46 26.24
CA GLY A 17 11.54 3.40 26.35
C GLY A 17 10.80 3.04 25.05
N GLN A 18 11.02 3.79 23.98
CA GLN A 18 10.50 3.48 22.65
C GLN A 18 11.33 2.36 22.01
N ARG A 19 10.68 1.34 21.48
CA ARG A 19 11.33 0.18 20.84
C ARG A 19 10.83 0.03 19.42
N ASP A 20 11.68 -0.46 18.51
CA ASP A 20 11.20 -0.81 17.17
C ASP A 20 10.12 -1.88 17.20
N VAL A 21 9.41 -1.99 16.10
CA VAL A 21 8.32 -2.96 15.89
C VAL A 21 8.60 -3.89 14.70
N LEU A 22 9.90 -4.01 14.34
CA LEU A 22 10.32 -4.98 13.33
C LEU A 22 9.93 -6.39 13.77
N SER A 23 9.23 -7.11 12.91
CA SER A 23 8.74 -8.46 13.22
C SER A 23 7.94 -8.55 14.52
N LEU A 24 7.22 -7.48 14.88
CA LEU A 24 6.36 -7.45 16.07
C LEU A 24 5.40 -8.64 16.07
N THR A 25 5.32 -9.33 17.20
CA THR A 25 4.34 -10.38 17.47
C THR A 25 3.51 -10.01 18.68
N LEU A 26 2.23 -10.31 18.65
CA LEU A 26 1.31 -10.10 19.78
C LEU A 26 0.67 -11.46 20.15
N PRO A 27 0.08 -11.58 21.34
CA PRO A 27 -0.67 -12.78 21.69
C PRO A 27 -1.72 -13.11 20.62
N PRO A 28 -1.89 -14.40 20.25
CA PRO A 28 -2.90 -14.81 19.28
C PRO A 28 -4.32 -14.36 19.68
N MET A 29 -5.09 -13.90 18.68
CA MET A 29 -6.47 -13.46 18.82
C MET A 29 -7.41 -14.34 17.97
N PRO A 30 -7.65 -15.61 18.37
CA PRO A 30 -8.38 -16.59 17.54
C PRO A 30 -9.78 -16.09 17.12
N HIS A 31 -10.40 -15.28 17.96
CA HIS A 31 -11.65 -14.57 17.66
C HIS A 31 -11.36 -13.08 17.54
N LEU A 32 -11.23 -12.59 16.33
CA LEU A 32 -10.84 -11.22 16.05
C LEU A 32 -12.06 -10.31 15.95
N ARG A 33 -12.16 -9.32 16.87
CA ARG A 33 -13.23 -8.33 16.88
C ARG A 33 -12.74 -7.03 16.25
N VAL A 34 -13.37 -6.65 15.13
CA VAL A 34 -12.96 -5.54 14.27
C VAL A 34 -13.98 -4.41 14.33
N ALA A 35 -13.49 -3.19 14.42
CA ALA A 35 -14.29 -1.98 14.30
C ALA A 35 -13.90 -1.21 13.04
N PHE A 36 -14.89 -0.75 12.28
CA PHE A 36 -14.70 0.04 11.08
C PHE A 36 -14.98 1.52 11.35
N VAL A 37 -14.03 2.39 10.99
CA VAL A 37 -14.18 3.83 11.05
C VAL A 37 -14.12 4.39 9.63
N GLY A 38 -15.22 5.03 9.19
CA GLY A 38 -15.47 5.38 7.82
C GLY A 38 -16.11 4.23 7.04
N VAL A 39 -17.44 4.26 6.89
CA VAL A 39 -18.20 3.21 6.18
C VAL A 39 -18.85 3.72 4.90
N GLY A 40 -18.22 4.70 4.26
CA GLY A 40 -18.54 5.13 2.90
C GLY A 40 -18.25 4.05 1.86
N ALA A 41 -18.12 4.42 0.58
CA ALA A 41 -17.98 3.46 -0.52
C ALA A 41 -16.87 2.42 -0.30
N ARG A 42 -15.72 2.83 0.23
CA ARG A 42 -14.56 1.95 0.47
C ARG A 42 -14.78 1.07 1.69
N GLY A 43 -15.23 1.68 2.80
CA GLY A 43 -15.50 0.97 4.04
C GLY A 43 -16.60 -0.07 3.89
N LYS A 44 -17.67 0.20 3.15
CA LYS A 44 -18.75 -0.76 2.87
C LYS A 44 -18.24 -2.02 2.16
N LEU A 45 -17.32 -1.87 1.20
CA LEU A 45 -16.69 -3.01 0.53
C LEU A 45 -15.80 -3.81 1.49
N ALA A 46 -15.06 -3.13 2.38
CA ALA A 46 -14.24 -3.79 3.38
C ALA A 46 -15.12 -4.56 4.40
N VAL A 47 -16.17 -3.93 4.92
CA VAL A 47 -17.17 -4.58 5.80
C VAL A 47 -17.70 -5.86 5.15
N THR A 48 -18.08 -5.80 3.85
CA THR A 48 -18.56 -6.99 3.11
C THR A 48 -17.51 -8.11 3.11
N ARG A 49 -16.25 -7.81 2.77
CA ARG A 49 -15.18 -8.82 2.75
C ARG A 49 -14.95 -9.44 4.12
N TRP A 50 -14.91 -8.62 5.17
CA TRP A 50 -14.65 -9.07 6.53
C TRP A 50 -15.76 -9.96 7.12
N CYS A 51 -17.01 -9.81 6.65
CA CYS A 51 -18.10 -10.74 6.98
C CYS A 51 -17.82 -12.18 6.53
N HIS A 52 -16.94 -12.38 5.55
CA HIS A 52 -16.58 -13.69 5.00
C HIS A 52 -15.24 -14.25 5.52
N ILE A 53 -14.52 -13.53 6.40
CA ILE A 53 -13.26 -14.01 6.97
C ILE A 53 -13.57 -14.86 8.21
N PRO A 54 -13.10 -16.14 8.25
CA PRO A 54 -13.34 -17.01 9.39
C PRO A 54 -12.74 -16.46 10.70
N GLY A 55 -13.42 -16.67 11.82
CA GLY A 55 -12.96 -16.23 13.14
C GLY A 55 -12.99 -14.71 13.36
N CYS A 56 -13.61 -13.94 12.45
CA CYS A 56 -13.75 -12.50 12.58
C CYS A 56 -15.20 -12.09 12.87
N GLU A 57 -15.36 -11.09 13.72
CA GLU A 57 -16.62 -10.43 14.05
C GLU A 57 -16.50 -8.93 13.79
N ILE A 58 -17.48 -8.34 13.11
CA ILE A 58 -17.60 -6.89 13.03
C ILE A 58 -18.29 -6.42 14.30
N ALA A 59 -17.50 -5.91 15.25
CA ALA A 59 -17.97 -5.53 16.56
C ALA A 59 -18.59 -4.13 16.59
N ALA A 60 -18.11 -3.23 15.74
CA ALA A 60 -18.58 -1.85 15.66
C ALA A 60 -18.39 -1.24 14.29
N VAL A 61 -19.24 -0.27 13.95
CA VAL A 61 -19.14 0.60 12.79
C VAL A 61 -19.27 2.06 13.23
N CYS A 62 -18.48 2.94 12.63
CA CYS A 62 -18.45 4.37 12.94
C CYS A 62 -18.36 5.20 11.67
N ASP A 63 -19.16 6.25 11.56
CA ASP A 63 -19.08 7.24 10.49
C ASP A 63 -19.46 8.62 11.01
N VAL A 64 -19.06 9.69 10.34
CA VAL A 64 -19.55 11.04 10.66
C VAL A 64 -21.04 11.17 10.38
N SER A 65 -21.55 10.42 9.40
CA SER A 65 -22.96 10.31 9.06
C SER A 65 -23.64 9.19 9.83
N ARG A 66 -24.64 9.54 10.65
CA ARG A 66 -25.49 8.56 11.34
C ARG A 66 -26.12 7.56 10.37
N GLN A 67 -26.66 8.07 9.28
CA GLN A 67 -27.30 7.23 8.27
C GLN A 67 -26.32 6.19 7.68
N ALA A 68 -25.08 6.61 7.33
CA ALA A 68 -24.09 5.71 6.77
C ALA A 68 -23.68 4.61 7.77
N ALA A 69 -23.55 4.96 9.06
CA ALA A 69 -23.22 4.00 10.11
C ALA A 69 -24.38 2.98 10.33
N GLU A 70 -25.62 3.44 10.38
CA GLU A 70 -26.81 2.58 10.52
C GLU A 70 -26.99 1.65 9.28
N GLU A 71 -26.82 2.18 8.08
CA GLU A 71 -26.86 1.38 6.83
C GLU A 71 -25.78 0.30 6.81
N ALA A 72 -24.57 0.61 7.28
CA ALA A 72 -23.48 -0.36 7.37
C ALA A 72 -23.80 -1.47 8.39
N ALA A 73 -24.37 -1.14 9.54
CA ALA A 73 -24.80 -2.13 10.52
C ALA A 73 -25.90 -3.05 10.00
N GLN A 74 -26.91 -2.50 9.34
CA GLN A 74 -27.95 -3.27 8.66
C GLN A 74 -27.39 -4.18 7.56
N HIS A 75 -26.38 -3.72 6.82
CA HIS A 75 -25.71 -4.53 5.80
C HIS A 75 -25.01 -5.75 6.43
N VAL A 76 -24.38 -5.60 7.59
CA VAL A 76 -23.78 -6.72 8.34
C VAL A 76 -24.84 -7.77 8.72
N GLU A 77 -26.01 -7.33 9.21
CA GLU A 77 -27.13 -8.23 9.52
C GLU A 77 -27.67 -8.95 8.29
N GLN A 78 -27.81 -8.23 7.18
CA GLN A 78 -28.24 -8.82 5.89
C GLN A 78 -27.30 -9.92 5.39
N LEU A 79 -26.02 -9.85 5.77
CA LEU A 79 -25.02 -10.88 5.51
C LEU A 79 -25.03 -12.01 6.55
N GLY A 80 -26.04 -12.04 7.43
CA GLY A 80 -26.23 -13.09 8.45
C GLY A 80 -25.26 -13.01 9.63
N LYS A 81 -24.70 -11.83 9.91
CA LYS A 81 -23.81 -11.60 11.06
C LYS A 81 -24.50 -10.82 12.17
N PRO A 82 -24.01 -10.90 13.43
CA PRO A 82 -24.54 -10.10 14.54
C PRO A 82 -24.53 -8.61 14.23
N HIS A 83 -25.53 -7.90 14.74
CA HIS A 83 -25.62 -6.43 14.61
C HIS A 83 -24.44 -5.77 15.34
N PRO A 84 -23.58 -4.99 14.67
CA PRO A 84 -22.47 -4.30 15.32
C PRO A 84 -22.95 -3.08 16.11
N ALA A 85 -22.18 -2.66 17.10
CA ALA A 85 -22.42 -1.38 17.77
C ALA A 85 -22.25 -0.22 16.78
N VAL A 86 -23.15 0.78 16.85
CA VAL A 86 -23.18 1.91 15.91
C VAL A 86 -22.72 3.19 16.60
N TYR A 87 -21.71 3.84 16.01
CA TYR A 87 -21.19 5.13 16.47
C TYR A 87 -21.28 6.13 15.32
N TRP A 88 -21.57 7.41 15.63
CA TRP A 88 -21.63 8.47 14.62
C TRP A 88 -21.20 9.83 15.17
N GLY A 89 -20.62 10.65 14.31
CA GLY A 89 -20.10 11.98 14.62
C GLY A 89 -18.59 12.08 14.44
N GLU A 90 -18.08 13.29 14.38
CA GLU A 90 -16.67 13.59 14.07
C GLU A 90 -15.67 12.96 15.04
N THR A 91 -16.03 12.82 16.31
CA THR A 91 -15.16 12.29 17.36
C THR A 91 -15.60 10.94 17.92
N ALA A 92 -16.68 10.34 17.42
CA ALA A 92 -17.27 9.12 17.95
C ALA A 92 -16.32 7.90 17.87
N TYR A 93 -15.32 7.92 16.99
CA TYR A 93 -14.25 6.93 16.97
C TYR A 93 -13.49 6.84 18.29
N ARG A 94 -13.47 7.92 19.10
CA ARG A 94 -12.81 7.93 20.41
C ARG A 94 -13.51 7.02 21.40
N ASP A 95 -14.84 7.07 21.45
CA ASP A 95 -15.65 6.22 22.34
C ASP A 95 -15.59 4.76 21.86
N LEU A 96 -15.59 4.53 20.55
CA LEU A 96 -15.39 3.23 19.95
C LEU A 96 -14.03 2.63 20.38
N CYS A 97 -12.94 3.39 20.33
CA CYS A 97 -11.61 2.93 20.70
C CYS A 97 -11.47 2.61 22.22
N GLN A 98 -12.32 3.15 23.10
CA GLN A 98 -12.34 2.80 24.51
C GLN A 98 -12.89 1.39 24.80
N GLN A 99 -13.60 0.77 23.84
CA GLN A 99 -14.17 -0.56 24.01
C GLN A 99 -13.07 -1.63 24.11
N GLN A 100 -12.90 -2.23 25.28
CA GLN A 100 -11.84 -3.20 25.56
C GLN A 100 -11.93 -4.46 24.69
N THR A 101 -13.10 -4.79 24.18
CA THR A 101 -13.36 -5.98 23.38
C THR A 101 -13.00 -5.81 21.90
N ILE A 102 -12.62 -4.62 21.44
CA ILE A 102 -12.17 -4.37 20.07
C ILE A 102 -10.67 -4.63 20.01
N HIS A 103 -10.24 -5.44 19.03
CA HIS A 103 -8.85 -5.82 18.82
C HIS A 103 -8.20 -5.05 17.67
N LEU A 104 -8.97 -4.73 16.62
CA LEU A 104 -8.50 -4.05 15.41
C LEU A 104 -9.44 -2.90 15.05
N VAL A 105 -8.88 -1.74 14.78
CA VAL A 105 -9.58 -0.60 14.18
C VAL A 105 -9.17 -0.47 12.71
N TYR A 106 -10.15 -0.61 11.81
CA TYR A 106 -9.98 -0.54 10.37
C TYR A 106 -10.46 0.83 9.87
N VAL A 107 -9.54 1.67 9.39
CA VAL A 107 -9.77 3.08 9.07
C VAL A 107 -9.94 3.27 7.57
N CYS A 108 -11.11 3.75 7.14
CA CYS A 108 -11.49 3.99 5.73
C CYS A 108 -12.07 5.40 5.51
N THR A 109 -11.60 6.40 6.23
CA THR A 109 -12.07 7.79 6.16
C THR A 109 -11.45 8.55 4.99
N ASP A 110 -11.56 9.86 4.97
CA ASP A 110 -10.73 10.72 4.12
C ASP A 110 -9.26 10.71 4.60
N TRP A 111 -8.34 11.11 3.71
CA TRP A 111 -6.91 11.03 3.98
C TRP A 111 -6.43 11.84 5.18
N LEU A 112 -7.06 12.99 5.48
CA LEU A 112 -6.65 13.86 6.58
C LEU A 112 -7.02 13.28 7.95
N SER A 113 -8.05 12.44 7.99
CA SER A 113 -8.55 11.80 9.21
C SER A 113 -7.81 10.51 9.57
N HIS A 114 -7.02 9.93 8.65
CA HIS A 114 -6.33 8.64 8.87
C HIS A 114 -5.41 8.68 10.09
N VAL A 115 -4.48 9.62 10.13
CA VAL A 115 -3.45 9.68 11.18
C VAL A 115 -4.03 9.99 12.57
N PRO A 116 -4.89 10.98 12.76
CA PRO A 116 -5.51 11.23 14.07
C PRO A 116 -6.25 10.02 14.64
N ILE A 117 -7.00 9.29 13.80
CA ILE A 117 -7.74 8.09 14.21
C ILE A 117 -6.78 6.95 14.55
N ALA A 118 -5.80 6.67 13.68
CA ALA A 118 -4.83 5.60 13.88
C ALA A 118 -3.99 5.79 15.14
N VAL A 119 -3.47 7.01 15.36
CA VAL A 119 -2.71 7.36 16.57
C VAL A 119 -3.56 7.17 17.82
N HIS A 120 -4.81 7.68 17.82
CA HIS A 120 -5.69 7.51 18.96
C HIS A 120 -6.00 6.03 19.24
N ALA A 121 -6.30 5.24 18.21
CA ALA A 121 -6.59 3.82 18.35
C ALA A 121 -5.40 3.04 18.95
N MET A 122 -4.17 3.27 18.47
CA MET A 122 -2.97 2.64 19.03
C MET A 122 -2.74 3.06 20.49
N GLN A 123 -2.97 4.34 20.84
CA GLN A 123 -2.89 4.83 22.23
C GLN A 123 -3.91 4.18 23.16
N GLN A 124 -5.03 3.68 22.62
CA GLN A 124 -6.03 2.89 23.36
C GLN A 124 -5.75 1.38 23.30
N GLY A 125 -4.54 0.98 22.88
CA GLY A 125 -4.12 -0.43 22.82
C GLY A 125 -4.77 -1.23 21.68
N LYS A 126 -5.21 -0.58 20.60
CA LYS A 126 -5.79 -1.26 19.45
C LYS A 126 -4.75 -1.44 18.35
N ASN A 127 -4.79 -2.59 17.67
CA ASN A 127 -4.14 -2.74 16.38
C ASN A 127 -4.88 -1.89 15.34
N VAL A 128 -4.17 -1.41 14.34
CA VAL A 128 -4.72 -0.50 13.34
C VAL A 128 -4.41 -0.97 11.93
N ALA A 129 -5.40 -0.89 11.07
CA ALA A 129 -5.26 -1.02 9.62
C ALA A 129 -5.83 0.24 8.95
N VAL A 130 -5.06 0.90 8.10
CA VAL A 130 -5.40 2.21 7.52
C VAL A 130 -5.42 2.14 6.01
N GLU A 131 -6.50 2.62 5.37
CA GLU A 131 -6.58 2.74 3.90
C GLU A 131 -5.48 3.65 3.34
N VAL A 132 -5.16 3.42 2.08
CA VAL A 132 -4.11 4.12 1.33
C VAL A 132 -4.53 5.51 0.86
N PRO A 133 -3.61 6.48 0.92
CA PRO A 133 -2.36 6.51 1.67
C PRO A 133 -2.62 6.72 3.15
N ALA A 134 -1.86 6.09 4.02
CA ALA A 134 -2.07 6.17 5.46
C ALA A 134 -1.67 7.55 6.04
N ALA A 135 -0.70 8.22 5.43
CA ALA A 135 -0.22 9.54 5.80
C ALA A 135 0.20 10.33 4.57
N LEU A 136 0.22 11.67 4.69
CA LEU A 136 0.46 12.61 3.58
C LEU A 136 1.72 13.45 3.79
N THR A 137 2.24 13.54 5.02
CA THR A 137 3.41 14.34 5.39
C THR A 137 4.41 13.52 6.18
N LEU A 138 5.69 13.89 6.13
CA LEU A 138 6.73 13.25 6.94
C LEU A 138 6.42 13.34 8.45
N ASP A 139 5.90 14.47 8.91
CA ASP A 139 5.49 14.65 10.31
C ASP A 139 4.41 13.64 10.72
N ASP A 140 3.43 13.42 9.88
CA ASP A 140 2.35 12.47 10.15
C ASP A 140 2.84 11.02 10.08
N ILE A 141 3.77 10.72 9.15
CA ILE A 141 4.43 9.42 9.06
C ILE A 141 5.19 9.13 10.37
N TRP A 142 6.01 10.08 10.84
CA TRP A 142 6.73 9.92 12.11
C TRP A 142 5.80 9.77 13.31
N LYS A 143 4.64 10.46 13.35
CA LYS A 143 3.62 10.24 14.39
C LYS A 143 3.12 8.79 14.42
N LEU A 144 2.88 8.17 13.25
CA LEU A 144 2.46 6.77 13.18
C LEU A 144 3.58 5.84 13.65
N VAL A 145 4.81 6.01 13.16
CA VAL A 145 5.97 5.22 13.55
C VAL A 145 6.20 5.34 15.07
N ASP A 146 6.32 6.56 15.59
CA ASP A 146 6.55 6.79 17.00
C ASP A 146 5.43 6.25 17.89
N THR A 147 4.19 6.29 17.43
CA THR A 147 3.07 5.76 18.21
C THR A 147 3.10 4.23 18.21
N ALA A 148 3.33 3.58 17.07
CA ALA A 148 3.47 2.14 17.00
C ALA A 148 4.62 1.64 17.89
N GLU A 149 5.80 2.30 17.83
CA GLU A 149 6.97 1.97 18.65
C GLU A 149 6.74 2.18 20.14
N ARG A 150 5.98 3.22 20.56
CA ARG A 150 5.65 3.46 21.98
C ARG A 150 4.61 2.49 22.51
N THR A 151 3.59 2.22 21.72
CA THR A 151 2.43 1.40 22.17
C THR A 151 2.63 -0.08 21.92
N GLN A 152 3.60 -0.44 21.07
CA GLN A 152 3.83 -1.81 20.62
C GLN A 152 2.56 -2.43 20.02
N GLN A 153 1.83 -1.62 19.22
CA GLN A 153 0.64 -2.06 18.48
C GLN A 153 0.95 -2.13 16.99
N HIS A 154 0.34 -3.08 16.30
CA HIS A 154 0.42 -3.15 14.85
C HIS A 154 -0.23 -1.93 14.20
N CYS A 155 0.45 -1.37 13.20
CA CYS A 155 -0.07 -0.34 12.31
C CYS A 155 0.25 -0.72 10.86
N MET A 156 -0.75 -1.19 10.13
CA MET A 156 -0.61 -1.65 8.75
C MET A 156 -1.33 -0.71 7.79
N MET A 157 -0.69 -0.32 6.71
CA MET A 157 -1.38 0.31 5.59
C MET A 157 -1.99 -0.75 4.68
N LEU A 158 -3.21 -0.50 4.22
CA LEU A 158 -4.01 -1.43 3.43
C LEU A 158 -3.66 -1.35 1.93
N GLU A 159 -2.38 -1.61 1.62
CA GLU A 159 -1.88 -1.61 0.25
C GLU A 159 -2.17 -2.96 -0.41
N ASN A 160 -3.31 -3.06 -1.06
CA ASN A 160 -3.78 -4.29 -1.66
C ASN A 160 -2.98 -4.75 -2.90
N ALA A 161 -2.26 -3.85 -3.57
CA ALA A 161 -1.50 -4.21 -4.77
C ALA A 161 -0.41 -5.27 -4.49
N VAL A 162 0.17 -5.28 -3.29
CA VAL A 162 1.16 -6.31 -2.89
C VAL A 162 0.58 -7.72 -2.77
N TYR A 163 -0.74 -7.86 -2.79
CA TYR A 163 -1.47 -9.14 -2.78
C TYR A 163 -2.01 -9.55 -4.17
N ASP A 164 -1.51 -8.92 -5.21
CA ASP A 164 -1.78 -9.36 -6.57
C ASP A 164 -1.12 -10.71 -6.84
N TYR A 165 -1.89 -11.66 -7.40
CA TYR A 165 -1.44 -13.04 -7.59
C TYR A 165 -0.15 -13.17 -8.39
N PHE A 166 -0.04 -12.42 -9.51
CA PHE A 166 1.17 -12.41 -10.34
C PHE A 166 2.35 -11.80 -9.56
N GLU A 167 2.12 -10.67 -8.91
CA GLU A 167 3.17 -9.93 -8.19
C GLU A 167 3.67 -10.72 -6.98
N MET A 168 2.78 -11.41 -6.24
CA MET A 168 3.18 -12.32 -5.16
C MET A 168 4.04 -13.49 -5.66
N ALA A 169 3.67 -14.10 -6.79
CA ALA A 169 4.45 -15.18 -7.37
C ALA A 169 5.84 -14.70 -7.82
N VAL A 170 5.93 -13.53 -8.45
CA VAL A 170 7.23 -12.95 -8.87
C VAL A 170 8.09 -12.60 -7.66
N CYS A 171 7.50 -12.07 -6.56
CA CYS A 171 8.23 -11.87 -5.31
C CYS A 171 8.83 -13.18 -4.78
N GLN A 172 8.08 -14.29 -4.84
CA GLN A 172 8.59 -15.59 -4.41
C GLN A 172 9.67 -16.13 -5.36
N MET A 173 9.50 -15.97 -6.68
CA MET A 173 10.56 -16.30 -7.67
C MET A 173 11.85 -15.54 -7.36
N ALA A 174 11.77 -14.26 -7.02
CA ALA A 174 12.93 -13.45 -6.68
C ALA A 174 13.60 -13.94 -5.38
N ARG A 175 12.81 -14.23 -4.33
CA ARG A 175 13.31 -14.74 -3.05
C ARG A 175 14.02 -16.10 -3.18
N GLU A 176 13.55 -16.96 -4.07
CA GLU A 176 14.16 -18.25 -4.37
C GLU A 176 15.29 -18.15 -5.40
N GLY A 177 15.65 -16.93 -5.82
CA GLY A 177 16.77 -16.68 -6.71
C GLY A 177 16.55 -17.05 -8.18
N LEU A 178 15.29 -17.30 -8.61
CA LEU A 178 15.00 -17.68 -10.00
C LEU A 178 15.32 -16.51 -10.95
N LEU A 179 15.12 -15.26 -10.53
CA LEU A 179 15.44 -14.08 -11.32
C LEU A 179 16.90 -13.64 -11.20
N GLY A 180 17.71 -14.32 -10.37
CA GLY A 180 19.07 -13.90 -10.02
C GLY A 180 19.06 -12.65 -9.14
N GLU A 181 20.14 -11.84 -9.20
CA GLU A 181 20.19 -10.56 -8.48
C GLU A 181 19.30 -9.53 -9.18
N LEU A 182 18.33 -8.98 -8.48
CA LEU A 182 17.48 -7.92 -9.01
C LEU A 182 18.30 -6.62 -9.14
N VAL A 183 18.20 -5.96 -10.28
CA VAL A 183 18.94 -4.73 -10.59
C VAL A 183 18.02 -3.52 -10.75
N HIS A 184 16.78 -3.76 -11.23
CA HIS A 184 15.82 -2.70 -11.51
C HIS A 184 14.39 -3.18 -11.34
N VAL A 185 13.51 -2.31 -10.81
CA VAL A 185 12.08 -2.57 -10.69
C VAL A 185 11.30 -1.37 -11.20
N GLU A 186 10.18 -1.61 -11.90
CA GLU A 186 9.25 -0.55 -12.28
C GLU A 186 7.90 -0.75 -11.61
N GLY A 187 7.28 0.36 -11.22
CA GLY A 187 5.93 0.42 -10.71
C GLY A 187 5.17 1.62 -11.25
N GLY A 188 3.85 1.59 -11.19
CA GLY A 188 3.07 2.73 -11.65
C GLY A 188 1.63 2.70 -11.16
N TYR A 189 0.99 3.84 -11.22
CA TYR A 189 -0.45 3.94 -11.05
C TYR A 189 -1.02 4.83 -12.14
N ALA A 190 -1.43 4.19 -13.22
CA ALA A 190 -1.94 4.85 -14.43
C ALA A 190 -3.36 4.37 -14.74
N HIS A 191 -4.31 5.26 -14.73
CA HIS A 191 -5.65 5.11 -15.29
C HIS A 191 -6.46 6.40 -15.10
N PRO A 192 -7.42 6.72 -15.97
CA PRO A 192 -8.28 7.86 -15.75
C PRO A 192 -9.23 7.60 -14.56
N ILE A 193 -9.18 8.43 -13.53
CA ILE A 193 -10.16 8.34 -12.42
C ILE A 193 -11.55 8.78 -12.89
N GLY A 194 -11.62 9.76 -13.80
CA GLY A 194 -12.88 10.21 -14.40
C GLY A 194 -13.85 10.75 -13.35
N GLU A 195 -15.07 10.21 -13.34
CA GLU A 195 -16.14 10.65 -12.43
C GLU A 195 -15.95 10.24 -10.96
N ARG A 196 -14.93 9.40 -10.66
CA ARG A 196 -14.61 9.02 -9.28
C ARG A 196 -13.81 10.06 -8.50
N TRP A 197 -13.47 11.21 -9.10
CA TRP A 197 -12.90 12.33 -8.40
C TRP A 197 -13.88 12.88 -7.36
N THR A 198 -13.52 12.78 -6.08
CA THR A 198 -14.22 13.48 -5.00
C THR A 198 -13.69 14.91 -4.87
N ARG A 199 -14.52 15.84 -4.33
CA ARG A 199 -14.10 17.23 -4.15
C ARG A 199 -12.84 17.37 -3.28
N TRP A 200 -12.73 16.60 -2.21
CA TRP A 200 -11.58 16.64 -1.31
C TRP A 200 -10.29 16.12 -1.98
N ARG A 201 -10.35 15.04 -2.78
CA ARG A 201 -9.18 14.56 -3.55
C ARG A 201 -8.73 15.59 -4.59
N MET A 202 -9.68 16.22 -5.26
CA MET A 202 -9.41 17.27 -6.24
C MET A 202 -8.78 18.49 -5.57
N ALA A 203 -9.28 18.91 -4.41
CA ALA A 203 -8.70 20.00 -3.62
C ALA A 203 -7.26 19.66 -3.17
N TYR A 204 -7.01 18.42 -2.74
CA TYR A 204 -5.66 17.99 -2.38
C TYR A 204 -4.70 18.03 -3.59
N ALA A 205 -5.08 17.48 -4.74
CA ALA A 205 -4.27 17.48 -5.96
C ALA A 205 -4.04 18.92 -6.50
N HIS A 206 -5.00 19.83 -6.31
CA HIS A 206 -4.85 21.24 -6.65
C HIS A 206 -3.71 21.92 -5.88
N LEU A 207 -3.51 21.55 -4.62
CA LEU A 207 -2.53 22.19 -3.72
C LEU A 207 -1.19 21.45 -3.65
N ASN A 208 -1.13 20.20 -4.09
CA ASN A 208 0.06 19.34 -3.92
C ASN A 208 0.56 18.78 -5.25
N GLY A 209 1.84 19.03 -5.53
CA GLY A 209 2.58 18.43 -6.64
C GLY A 209 3.26 17.12 -6.22
N GLY A 210 3.98 16.52 -7.15
CA GLY A 210 4.69 15.27 -6.94
C GLY A 210 3.80 14.04 -7.14
N ASP A 211 4.26 12.89 -6.67
CA ASP A 211 3.48 11.65 -6.69
C ASP A 211 2.56 11.62 -5.47
N ILE A 212 1.34 12.14 -5.62
CA ILE A 212 0.38 12.26 -4.52
C ILE A 212 -0.27 10.92 -4.10
N TYR A 213 0.02 9.83 -4.82
CA TYR A 213 -0.56 8.51 -4.53
C TYR A 213 0.41 7.37 -4.91
N PRO A 214 1.62 7.31 -4.28
CA PRO A 214 2.70 6.44 -4.71
C PRO A 214 2.53 4.96 -4.31
N THR A 215 1.66 4.65 -3.34
CA THR A 215 1.68 3.38 -2.62
C THR A 215 1.45 2.16 -3.51
N HIS A 216 0.54 2.25 -4.49
CA HIS A 216 0.28 1.18 -5.46
C HIS A 216 1.46 0.91 -6.41
N SER A 217 2.38 1.86 -6.52
CA SER A 217 3.59 1.74 -7.34
C SER A 217 4.77 1.23 -6.54
N ILE A 218 5.05 1.93 -5.41
CA ILE A 218 6.25 1.67 -4.60
C ILE A 218 6.08 0.43 -3.70
N GLY A 219 4.88 0.14 -3.20
CA GLY A 219 4.63 -1.00 -2.31
C GLY A 219 5.05 -2.33 -2.91
N PRO A 220 4.53 -2.73 -4.10
CA PRO A 220 4.98 -3.95 -4.78
C PRO A 220 6.48 -3.96 -5.07
N ALA A 221 7.08 -2.82 -5.45
CA ALA A 221 8.51 -2.72 -5.72
C ALA A 221 9.35 -2.94 -4.45
N CYS A 222 8.96 -2.35 -3.32
CA CYS A 222 9.62 -2.56 -2.03
C CYS A 222 9.50 -4.01 -1.54
N ARG A 223 8.34 -4.64 -1.72
CA ARG A 223 8.15 -6.05 -1.39
C ARG A 223 9.01 -6.97 -2.24
N LEU A 224 9.17 -6.66 -3.52
CA LEU A 224 10.02 -7.41 -4.44
C LEU A 224 11.51 -7.30 -4.08
N LEU A 225 11.96 -6.12 -3.66
CA LEU A 225 13.34 -5.85 -3.25
C LEU A 225 13.60 -6.15 -1.77
N ASP A 226 12.59 -6.58 -1.04
CA ASP A 226 12.65 -6.91 0.40
C ASP A 226 13.22 -5.75 1.25
N ILE A 227 12.70 -4.53 0.98
CA ILE A 227 13.13 -3.28 1.62
C ILE A 227 12.90 -3.35 3.13
N HIS A 228 13.77 -2.69 3.91
CA HIS A 228 14.06 -2.71 5.35
C HIS A 228 14.26 -4.12 5.97
N ARG A 229 14.30 -5.16 5.14
CA ARG A 229 14.66 -6.53 5.55
C ARG A 229 16.04 -6.93 5.03
N THR A 230 16.29 -6.71 3.73
CA THR A 230 17.58 -7.03 3.08
C THR A 230 18.22 -5.86 2.34
N ASP A 231 17.48 -4.78 2.06
CA ASP A 231 17.95 -3.54 1.42
C ASP A 231 17.16 -2.36 1.99
N ARG A 232 17.54 -1.11 1.67
CA ARG A 232 16.91 0.11 2.15
C ARG A 232 16.82 1.14 1.02
N LEU A 233 15.74 1.92 0.99
CA LEU A 233 15.63 3.09 0.10
C LEU A 233 16.69 4.11 0.52
N HIS A 234 17.35 4.75 -0.43
CA HIS A 234 18.44 5.68 -0.17
C HIS A 234 18.04 7.12 -0.49
N TYR A 235 17.84 7.42 -1.78
CA TYR A 235 17.40 8.72 -2.22
C TYR A 235 16.52 8.62 -3.46
N LEU A 236 15.76 9.66 -3.73
CA LEU A 236 14.95 9.78 -4.95
C LEU A 236 15.22 11.09 -5.68
N THR A 237 14.87 11.10 -6.97
CA THR A 237 14.68 12.30 -7.79
C THR A 237 13.37 12.18 -8.55
N ALA A 238 12.67 13.32 -8.73
CA ALA A 238 11.36 13.32 -9.34
C ALA A 238 11.19 14.47 -10.34
N MET A 239 10.38 14.22 -11.37
CA MET A 239 9.94 15.19 -12.37
C MET A 239 8.42 15.06 -12.54
N GLN A 240 7.78 16.17 -12.85
CA GLN A 240 6.37 16.19 -13.26
C GLN A 240 6.15 17.09 -14.47
N THR A 241 5.10 16.78 -15.23
CA THR A 241 4.62 17.66 -16.31
C THR A 241 3.84 18.84 -15.73
N ASN A 242 3.53 19.82 -16.59
CA ASN A 242 2.49 20.79 -16.27
C ASN A 242 1.11 20.08 -16.16
N ALA A 243 0.19 20.73 -15.44
CA ALA A 243 -1.19 20.27 -15.31
C ALA A 243 -2.04 20.80 -16.46
N PHE A 244 -2.09 20.08 -17.56
CA PHE A 244 -2.94 20.42 -18.72
C PHE A 244 -4.37 19.92 -18.50
N GLN A 245 -4.52 18.65 -18.17
CA GLN A 245 -5.81 18.01 -17.94
C GLN A 245 -6.28 18.23 -16.48
N GLY A 246 -5.37 18.31 -15.51
CA GLY A 246 -5.69 18.56 -14.11
C GLY A 246 -6.51 19.83 -13.92
N ARG A 247 -6.15 20.93 -14.57
CA ARG A 247 -6.92 22.20 -14.53
C ARG A 247 -8.35 22.06 -15.06
N ARG A 248 -8.52 21.34 -16.18
CA ARG A 248 -9.83 21.08 -16.79
C ARG A 248 -10.70 20.22 -15.88
N MET A 249 -10.08 19.19 -15.26
CA MET A 249 -10.77 18.31 -14.35
C MET A 249 -11.18 19.02 -13.06
N TYR A 250 -10.32 19.92 -12.53
CA TYR A 250 -10.66 20.77 -11.39
C TYR A 250 -11.91 21.60 -11.68
N GLN A 251 -11.94 22.31 -12.80
CA GLN A 251 -13.09 23.10 -13.20
C GLN A 251 -14.36 22.23 -13.31
N LYS A 252 -14.25 21.02 -13.86
CA LYS A 252 -15.38 20.09 -13.97
C LYS A 252 -15.91 19.65 -12.60
N VAL A 253 -15.03 19.32 -11.66
CA VAL A 253 -15.38 18.76 -10.34
C VAL A 253 -15.78 19.83 -9.34
N MET A 254 -15.06 20.96 -9.34
CA MET A 254 -15.26 22.04 -8.37
C MET A 254 -16.29 23.07 -8.84
N GLY A 255 -16.47 23.22 -10.16
CA GLY A 255 -17.41 24.18 -10.75
C GLY A 255 -16.87 25.61 -10.87
N GLU A 256 -15.56 25.81 -10.70
CA GLU A 256 -14.91 27.11 -10.72
C GLU A 256 -13.64 27.13 -11.60
N PRO A 257 -13.23 28.29 -12.14
CA PRO A 257 -12.01 28.41 -12.95
C PRO A 257 -10.75 27.99 -12.15
N CYS A 258 -9.79 27.37 -12.84
CA CYS A 258 -8.52 26.96 -12.26
C CYS A 258 -7.34 27.64 -12.97
N ASN A 259 -6.76 28.64 -12.33
CA ASN A 259 -5.61 29.37 -12.88
C ASN A 259 -4.28 28.66 -12.61
N SER A 260 -4.19 27.93 -11.50
CA SER A 260 -3.02 27.13 -11.13
C SER A 260 -3.47 25.75 -10.64
N PHE A 261 -2.63 24.74 -10.84
CA PHE A 261 -2.87 23.39 -10.33
C PHE A 261 -1.49 22.74 -10.09
N ALA A 262 -1.24 22.34 -8.85
CA ALA A 262 0.10 21.93 -8.44
C ALA A 262 0.49 20.54 -8.94
N ASN A 263 -0.46 19.58 -9.00
CA ASN A 263 -0.15 18.22 -9.42
C ASN A 263 -0.03 18.14 -10.95
N GLY A 264 1.12 17.72 -11.44
CA GLY A 264 1.32 17.46 -12.87
C GLY A 264 0.44 16.31 -13.37
N ASP A 265 0.10 16.29 -14.66
CA ASP A 265 -0.67 15.20 -15.24
C ASP A 265 0.09 13.88 -15.23
N GLN A 266 1.42 13.92 -15.26
CA GLN A 266 2.33 12.80 -15.12
C GLN A 266 3.44 13.14 -14.13
N THR A 267 3.70 12.26 -13.17
CA THR A 267 4.90 12.29 -12.32
C THR A 267 5.73 11.04 -12.57
N SER A 268 7.06 11.19 -12.61
CA SER A 268 8.03 10.11 -12.70
C SER A 268 9.07 10.29 -11.62
N THR A 269 9.28 9.25 -10.82
CA THR A 269 10.23 9.26 -9.69
C THR A 269 11.20 8.11 -9.84
N MET A 270 12.49 8.41 -9.84
CA MET A 270 13.58 7.43 -9.81
C MET A 270 14.11 7.35 -8.39
N ILE A 271 14.22 6.14 -7.86
CA ILE A 271 14.70 5.86 -6.51
C ILE A 271 15.93 4.94 -6.60
N ARG A 272 16.94 5.19 -5.78
CA ARG A 272 18.09 4.30 -5.62
C ARG A 272 18.05 3.68 -4.22
N THR A 273 18.38 2.39 -4.13
CA THR A 273 18.56 1.70 -2.84
C THR A 273 20.00 1.81 -2.36
N VAL A 274 20.23 1.50 -1.09
CA VAL A 274 21.58 1.48 -0.49
C VAL A 274 22.47 0.44 -1.17
N LYS A 275 21.93 -0.74 -1.52
CA LYS A 275 22.65 -1.77 -2.28
C LYS A 275 22.78 -1.49 -3.77
N GLY A 276 22.33 -0.33 -4.24
CA GLY A 276 22.57 0.14 -5.60
C GLY A 276 21.55 -0.30 -6.64
N LYS A 277 20.46 -0.92 -6.24
CA LYS A 277 19.30 -1.23 -7.11
C LYS A 277 18.53 0.04 -7.41
N THR A 278 17.75 0.05 -8.47
CA THR A 278 16.95 1.21 -8.88
C THR A 278 15.47 0.85 -8.99
N ILE A 279 14.61 1.82 -8.67
CA ILE A 279 13.16 1.72 -8.82
C ILE A 279 12.68 2.92 -9.62
N LEU A 280 11.92 2.69 -10.69
CA LEU A 280 11.17 3.73 -11.39
C LEU A 280 9.70 3.62 -11.06
N ILE A 281 9.10 4.68 -10.54
CA ILE A 281 7.65 4.74 -10.35
C ILE A 281 7.01 5.88 -11.14
N GLN A 282 5.78 5.67 -11.61
CA GLN A 282 5.02 6.65 -12.37
C GLN A 282 3.60 6.79 -11.85
N HIS A 283 3.11 8.02 -11.80
CA HIS A 283 1.73 8.33 -11.44
C HIS A 283 1.06 9.16 -12.55
N ASN A 284 -0.10 8.67 -13.03
CA ASN A 284 -0.91 9.38 -14.02
C ASN A 284 -2.39 8.96 -13.90
N VAL A 285 -3.19 9.82 -13.33
CA VAL A 285 -4.64 9.57 -13.12
C VAL A 285 -5.52 10.62 -13.79
N MET A 286 -4.91 11.56 -14.53
CA MET A 286 -5.61 12.66 -15.19
C MET A 286 -5.87 12.39 -16.67
N THR A 287 -4.94 11.67 -17.35
CA THR A 287 -5.01 11.47 -18.81
C THR A 287 -5.62 10.11 -19.15
N PRO A 288 -6.13 9.91 -20.39
CA PRO A 288 -6.75 8.65 -20.81
C PRO A 288 -5.70 7.57 -21.11
N ARG A 289 -5.01 7.08 -20.06
CA ARG A 289 -4.14 5.91 -20.13
C ARG A 289 -4.91 4.65 -19.73
N PRO A 290 -4.65 3.50 -20.36
CA PRO A 290 -5.16 2.21 -19.86
C PRO A 290 -4.71 1.98 -18.42
N TYR A 291 -5.52 1.24 -17.64
CA TYR A 291 -5.11 0.82 -16.31
C TYR A 291 -3.79 0.03 -16.36
N SER A 292 -2.83 0.48 -15.59
CA SER A 292 -1.55 -0.22 -15.44
C SER A 292 -0.92 0.13 -14.11
N ARG A 293 -0.37 -0.88 -13.41
CA ARG A 293 0.56 -0.66 -12.31
C ARG A 293 2.02 -0.79 -12.75
N MET A 294 2.26 -1.01 -14.05
CA MET A 294 3.58 -1.06 -14.68
C MET A 294 4.54 -2.08 -14.04
N PHE A 295 4.08 -2.96 -13.20
CA PHE A 295 4.90 -3.91 -12.44
C PHE A 295 5.87 -4.67 -13.34
N GLN A 296 7.17 -4.47 -13.09
CA GLN A 296 8.28 -5.06 -13.84
C GLN A 296 9.46 -5.33 -12.92
N ALA A 297 10.05 -6.51 -13.03
CA ALA A 297 11.24 -6.94 -12.32
C ALA A 297 12.33 -7.31 -13.32
N VAL A 298 13.52 -6.72 -13.17
CA VAL A 298 14.69 -6.99 -13.99
C VAL A 298 15.78 -7.58 -13.11
N GLY A 299 16.15 -8.82 -13.36
CA GLY A 299 17.23 -9.51 -12.67
C GLY A 299 18.29 -10.03 -13.61
N THR A 300 19.39 -10.53 -13.05
CA THR A 300 20.54 -11.05 -13.84
C THR A 300 20.25 -12.38 -14.52
N GLN A 301 19.23 -13.12 -14.07
CA GLN A 301 18.83 -14.42 -14.62
C GLN A 301 17.39 -14.47 -15.12
N GLY A 302 16.61 -13.40 -14.92
CA GLY A 302 15.24 -13.37 -15.37
C GLY A 302 14.62 -11.99 -15.37
N TYR A 303 13.53 -11.89 -16.09
CA TYR A 303 12.67 -10.73 -16.22
C TYR A 303 11.22 -11.15 -16.03
N ALA A 304 10.43 -10.33 -15.36
CA ALA A 304 8.99 -10.53 -15.26
C ALA A 304 8.27 -9.18 -15.34
N ALA A 305 7.22 -9.11 -16.16
CA ALA A 305 6.36 -7.94 -16.28
C ALA A 305 4.89 -8.38 -16.32
N LYS A 306 4.00 -7.56 -15.74
CA LYS A 306 2.57 -7.85 -15.76
C LYS A 306 1.81 -7.11 -16.84
N TYR A 307 2.24 -5.91 -17.20
CA TYR A 307 1.49 -5.00 -18.07
C TYR A 307 2.29 -4.63 -19.33
N PRO A 308 1.60 -4.45 -20.52
CA PRO A 308 0.17 -4.64 -20.74
C PRO A 308 -0.28 -6.10 -20.82
N VAL A 309 0.67 -7.02 -21.06
CA VAL A 309 0.49 -8.48 -21.10
C VAL A 309 1.53 -9.10 -20.18
N ALA A 310 1.16 -10.14 -19.45
CA ALA A 310 2.11 -10.83 -18.58
C ALA A 310 3.20 -11.52 -19.39
N GLU A 311 4.45 -11.22 -19.06
CA GLU A 311 5.65 -11.79 -19.68
C GLU A 311 6.63 -12.25 -18.60
N VAL A 312 7.27 -13.39 -18.82
CA VAL A 312 8.42 -13.88 -18.04
C VAL A 312 9.48 -14.35 -19.02
N LEU A 313 10.71 -13.94 -18.78
CA LEU A 313 11.86 -14.37 -19.55
C LEU A 313 12.91 -14.90 -18.56
N LEU A 314 13.49 -16.05 -18.84
CA LEU A 314 14.53 -16.67 -18.02
C LEU A 314 15.75 -16.97 -18.86
N THR A 315 16.94 -16.90 -18.24
CA THR A 315 18.14 -17.48 -18.86
C THR A 315 18.01 -19.01 -18.94
N ALA A 316 18.80 -19.64 -19.80
CA ALA A 316 18.81 -21.11 -19.91
C ALA A 316 19.09 -21.80 -18.56
N GLU A 317 19.97 -21.21 -17.74
CA GLU A 317 20.30 -21.73 -16.41
C GLU A 317 19.09 -21.64 -15.47
N ALA A 318 18.40 -20.49 -15.41
CA ALA A 318 17.22 -20.31 -14.58
C ALA A 318 16.06 -21.21 -15.02
N ALA A 319 15.82 -21.32 -16.33
CA ALA A 319 14.79 -22.18 -16.88
C ALA A 319 15.02 -23.68 -16.54
N ALA A 320 16.27 -24.14 -16.60
CA ALA A 320 16.65 -25.50 -16.25
C ALA A 320 16.35 -25.82 -14.77
N LYS A 321 16.53 -24.86 -13.85
CA LYS A 321 16.21 -25.03 -12.40
C LYS A 321 14.74 -25.38 -12.16
N VAL A 322 13.85 -24.91 -13.03
CA VAL A 322 12.40 -25.15 -12.93
C VAL A 322 11.86 -26.13 -13.97
N GLY A 323 12.76 -26.83 -14.67
CA GLY A 323 12.41 -27.86 -15.65
C GLY A 323 11.74 -27.32 -16.92
N ILE A 324 11.95 -26.05 -17.26
CA ILE A 324 11.41 -25.41 -18.46
C ILE A 324 12.43 -25.53 -19.60
N ALA A 325 12.02 -26.14 -20.71
CA ALA A 325 12.77 -26.08 -21.97
C ALA A 325 12.48 -24.76 -22.69
N LEU A 326 13.52 -24.07 -23.11
CA LEU A 326 13.41 -22.83 -23.90
C LEU A 326 13.53 -23.14 -25.39
N ASP A 327 12.64 -22.62 -26.20
CA ASP A 327 12.72 -22.75 -27.67
C ASP A 327 13.90 -21.96 -28.22
N HIS A 328 14.15 -20.77 -27.66
CA HIS A 328 15.27 -19.88 -27.98
C HIS A 328 15.76 -19.16 -26.73
N SER A 329 17.05 -18.89 -26.63
CA SER A 329 17.62 -17.95 -25.66
C SER A 329 17.00 -16.57 -25.86
N ASN A 330 16.48 -15.94 -24.81
CA ASN A 330 15.85 -14.61 -24.81
C ASN A 330 14.42 -14.54 -25.39
N ALA A 331 13.72 -15.66 -25.56
CA ALA A 331 12.30 -15.62 -25.87
C ALA A 331 11.47 -15.59 -24.56
N PRO A 332 10.39 -14.79 -24.50
CA PRO A 332 9.43 -14.88 -23.42
C PRO A 332 8.83 -16.29 -23.31
N LEU A 333 8.57 -16.72 -22.09
CA LEU A 333 7.90 -18.01 -21.85
C LEU A 333 6.48 -17.99 -22.43
N SER A 334 6.01 -19.15 -22.90
CA SER A 334 4.63 -19.31 -23.33
C SER A 334 3.63 -19.07 -22.17
N ALA A 335 2.40 -18.72 -22.49
CA ALA A 335 1.36 -18.51 -21.49
C ALA A 335 1.17 -19.72 -20.55
N SER A 336 1.28 -20.96 -21.06
CA SER A 336 1.17 -22.17 -20.25
C SER A 336 2.36 -22.36 -19.30
N GLN A 337 3.57 -22.00 -19.73
CA GLN A 337 4.76 -22.02 -18.86
C GLN A 337 4.66 -20.98 -17.76
N ILE A 338 4.22 -19.76 -18.10
CA ILE A 338 3.96 -18.70 -17.10
C ILE A 338 2.91 -19.17 -16.09
N GLU A 339 1.79 -19.73 -16.54
CA GLU A 339 0.75 -20.22 -15.63
C GLU A 339 1.29 -21.31 -14.68
N THR A 340 2.14 -22.21 -15.18
CA THR A 340 2.79 -23.24 -14.38
C THR A 340 3.70 -22.62 -13.30
N LEU A 341 4.53 -21.63 -13.66
CA LEU A 341 5.36 -20.90 -12.71
C LEU A 341 4.52 -20.18 -11.66
N LEU A 342 3.48 -19.46 -12.08
CA LEU A 342 2.61 -18.73 -11.16
C LEU A 342 1.93 -19.67 -10.17
N LYS A 343 1.48 -20.85 -10.59
CA LYS A 343 0.92 -21.86 -9.69
C LYS A 343 1.94 -22.43 -8.70
N HIS A 344 3.19 -22.56 -9.11
CA HIS A 344 4.26 -23.09 -8.27
C HIS A 344 4.69 -22.07 -7.19
N TYR A 345 4.83 -20.81 -7.58
CA TYR A 345 5.38 -19.75 -6.71
C TYR A 345 4.33 -18.89 -5.99
N ALA A 346 3.07 -18.89 -6.43
CA ALA A 346 2.04 -18.12 -5.73
C ALA A 346 1.72 -18.74 -4.35
N PRO A 347 1.33 -17.91 -3.39
CA PRO A 347 0.87 -18.39 -2.09
C PRO A 347 -0.26 -19.41 -2.22
N ALA A 348 -0.19 -20.48 -1.44
CA ALA A 348 -1.21 -21.53 -1.40
C ALA A 348 -2.46 -21.04 -0.65
N PHE A 349 -3.35 -20.34 -1.35
CA PHE A 349 -4.70 -20.06 -0.84
C PHE A 349 -5.62 -21.27 -1.09
N SER A 350 -6.57 -21.50 -0.19
CA SER A 350 -7.58 -22.55 -0.40
C SER A 350 -8.45 -22.21 -1.62
N SER A 351 -8.99 -23.24 -2.28
CA SER A 351 -9.92 -23.04 -3.40
C SER A 351 -11.14 -22.18 -3.00
N GLU A 352 -11.59 -22.30 -1.76
CA GLU A 352 -12.67 -21.48 -1.20
C GLU A 352 -12.25 -20.00 -1.12
N ALA A 353 -11.07 -19.71 -0.58
CA ALA A 353 -10.54 -18.34 -0.51
C ALA A 353 -10.38 -17.72 -1.89
N ILE A 354 -9.90 -18.49 -2.88
CA ILE A 354 -9.77 -18.02 -4.27
C ILE A 354 -11.14 -17.70 -4.87
N ASN A 355 -12.14 -18.53 -4.65
CA ASN A 355 -13.50 -18.30 -5.16
C ASN A 355 -14.15 -17.08 -4.50
N LEU A 356 -14.02 -16.92 -3.17
CA LEU A 356 -14.50 -15.74 -2.46
C LEU A 356 -13.79 -14.48 -2.91
N ALA A 357 -12.46 -14.52 -3.09
CA ALA A 357 -11.69 -13.39 -3.59
C ALA A 357 -12.22 -12.89 -4.95
N LYS A 358 -12.51 -13.79 -5.90
CA LYS A 358 -13.06 -13.45 -7.20
C LYS A 358 -14.47 -12.86 -7.12
N GLN A 359 -15.28 -13.31 -6.17
CA GLN A 359 -16.66 -12.82 -5.96
C GLN A 359 -16.69 -11.45 -5.28
N LEU A 360 -15.83 -11.25 -4.28
CA LEU A 360 -15.84 -10.08 -3.40
C LEU A 360 -14.96 -8.93 -3.90
N ASP A 361 -13.99 -9.20 -4.76
CA ASP A 361 -13.10 -8.17 -5.33
C ASP A 361 -12.86 -8.41 -6.83
N PRO A 362 -13.54 -7.66 -7.71
CA PRO A 362 -13.43 -7.82 -9.16
C PRO A 362 -12.04 -7.48 -9.73
N ARG A 363 -11.13 -6.95 -8.90
CA ARG A 363 -9.74 -6.65 -9.27
C ARG A 363 -8.79 -7.80 -8.98
N GLY A 364 -9.24 -9.03 -9.09
CA GLY A 364 -8.41 -10.22 -8.91
C GLY A 364 -8.27 -10.69 -7.46
N GLY A 365 -9.09 -10.17 -6.55
CA GLY A 365 -9.13 -10.64 -5.17
C GLY A 365 -8.10 -10.02 -4.22
N MET A 366 -7.29 -9.07 -4.70
CA MET A 366 -6.20 -8.47 -3.92
C MET A 366 -6.63 -7.96 -2.54
N SER A 367 -7.76 -7.25 -2.49
CA SER A 367 -8.25 -6.69 -1.22
C SER A 367 -8.75 -7.77 -0.27
N TYR A 368 -9.32 -8.86 -0.77
CA TYR A 368 -9.73 -9.99 0.06
C TYR A 368 -8.52 -10.74 0.61
N PHE A 369 -7.50 -11.02 -0.21
CA PHE A 369 -6.28 -11.69 0.25
C PHE A 369 -5.53 -10.85 1.28
N MET A 370 -5.47 -9.54 1.10
CA MET A 370 -4.90 -8.61 2.08
C MET A 370 -5.63 -8.71 3.43
N ASP A 371 -6.96 -8.58 3.42
CA ASP A 371 -7.78 -8.65 4.63
C ASP A 371 -7.67 -10.02 5.30
N LEU A 372 -7.69 -11.11 4.51
CA LEU A 372 -7.53 -12.48 5.01
C LEU A 372 -6.15 -12.69 5.68
N ARG A 373 -5.07 -12.20 5.06
CA ARG A 373 -3.72 -12.31 5.61
C ARG A 373 -3.57 -11.49 6.90
N LEU A 374 -4.08 -10.26 6.92
CA LEU A 374 -4.10 -9.44 8.13
C LEU A 374 -4.82 -10.18 9.29
N ALA A 375 -6.00 -10.72 9.01
CA ALA A 375 -6.75 -11.47 10.00
C ALA A 375 -5.98 -12.72 10.48
N GLN A 376 -5.40 -13.51 9.58
CA GLN A 376 -4.61 -14.68 9.91
C GLN A 376 -3.39 -14.35 10.78
N CYS A 377 -2.66 -13.29 10.45
CA CYS A 377 -1.51 -12.85 11.25
C CYS A 377 -1.93 -12.51 12.69
N LEU A 378 -2.98 -11.72 12.86
CA LEU A 378 -3.50 -11.35 14.19
C LEU A 378 -4.07 -12.56 14.95
N GLN A 379 -4.82 -13.44 14.27
CA GLN A 379 -5.39 -14.63 14.88
C GLN A 379 -4.32 -15.62 15.38
N GLN A 380 -3.21 -15.71 14.68
CA GLN A 380 -2.13 -16.65 14.99
C GLN A 380 -0.98 -16.02 15.80
N GLY A 381 -1.01 -14.70 16.01
CA GLY A 381 0.08 -13.98 16.69
C GLY A 381 1.35 -13.91 15.86
N LEU A 382 1.24 -13.88 14.53
CA LEU A 382 2.36 -13.76 13.62
C LEU A 382 2.70 -12.27 13.35
N PRO A 383 3.93 -11.97 12.95
CA PRO A 383 4.22 -10.64 12.38
C PRO A 383 3.33 -10.37 11.18
N LEU A 384 2.98 -9.09 10.99
CA LEU A 384 2.24 -8.70 9.79
C LEU A 384 3.12 -8.80 8.54
N ASP A 385 2.51 -9.06 7.40
CA ASP A 385 3.20 -9.06 6.11
C ASP A 385 3.76 -7.66 5.74
N MET A 386 3.09 -6.61 6.24
CA MET A 386 3.48 -5.20 6.11
C MET A 386 3.35 -4.54 7.48
N ASP A 387 4.35 -3.80 7.90
CA ASP A 387 4.38 -3.10 9.17
C ASP A 387 4.33 -1.57 9.01
N VAL A 388 4.53 -0.83 10.08
CA VAL A 388 4.54 0.64 10.07
C VAL A 388 5.72 1.22 9.29
N TYR A 389 6.80 0.48 9.13
CA TYR A 389 7.96 0.95 8.34
C TYR A 389 7.70 0.82 6.84
N ASP A 390 7.03 -0.28 6.38
CA ASP A 390 6.51 -0.38 5.01
C ASP A 390 5.60 0.83 4.70
N LEU A 391 4.66 1.12 5.58
CA LEU A 391 3.77 2.29 5.48
C LEU A 391 4.56 3.59 5.35
N ALA A 392 5.56 3.79 6.21
CA ALA A 392 6.35 5.01 6.25
C ALA A 392 7.17 5.22 4.97
N GLU A 393 7.88 4.18 4.52
CA GLU A 393 8.69 4.20 3.30
C GLU A 393 7.86 4.45 2.05
N TRP A 394 6.63 3.93 2.01
CA TRP A 394 5.78 4.10 0.82
C TRP A 394 5.05 5.44 0.80
N CYS A 395 4.60 5.93 1.95
CA CYS A 395 3.93 7.23 2.05
C CYS A 395 4.88 8.41 1.89
N CYS A 396 6.14 8.32 2.33
CA CYS A 396 7.09 9.44 2.28
C CYS A 396 7.41 9.90 0.85
N ILE A 397 7.26 9.03 -0.14
CA ILE A 397 7.51 9.36 -1.55
C ILE A 397 6.68 10.55 -2.02
N ALA A 398 5.46 10.72 -1.52
CA ALA A 398 4.59 11.84 -1.88
C ALA A 398 5.25 13.21 -1.56
N GLU A 399 5.69 13.39 -0.33
CA GLU A 399 6.32 14.64 0.10
C GLU A 399 7.74 14.80 -0.47
N LEU A 400 8.52 13.74 -0.51
CA LEU A 400 9.90 13.78 -1.02
C LEU A 400 9.94 14.04 -2.54
N SER A 401 9.02 13.48 -3.32
CA SER A 401 8.93 13.77 -4.75
C SER A 401 8.53 15.23 -5.00
N LYS A 402 7.60 15.77 -4.20
CA LYS A 402 7.24 17.19 -4.22
C LYS A 402 8.44 18.08 -3.89
N CYS A 403 9.23 17.70 -2.88
CA CYS A 403 10.46 18.39 -2.49
C CYS A 403 11.49 18.39 -3.62
N SER A 404 11.76 17.23 -4.23
CA SER A 404 12.67 17.10 -5.38
C SER A 404 12.28 18.04 -6.53
N ILE A 405 11.00 18.01 -6.94
CA ILE A 405 10.47 18.84 -8.02
C ILE A 405 10.62 20.34 -7.70
N ALA A 406 10.30 20.76 -6.48
CA ALA A 406 10.41 22.13 -6.05
C ALA A 406 11.86 22.67 -6.09
N HIS A 407 12.85 21.77 -5.99
CA HIS A 407 14.28 22.08 -6.07
C HIS A 407 14.91 21.70 -7.41
N GLY A 408 14.13 21.72 -8.51
CA GLY A 408 14.65 21.44 -9.85
C GLY A 408 15.09 19.99 -10.08
N SER A 409 14.38 19.06 -9.48
CA SER A 409 14.66 17.60 -9.55
C SER A 409 15.95 17.19 -8.84
N MET A 410 16.38 17.95 -7.83
CA MET A 410 17.52 17.53 -7.00
C MET A 410 17.21 16.22 -6.26
N PRO A 411 18.24 15.37 -6.04
CA PRO A 411 18.09 14.21 -5.19
C PRO A 411 17.68 14.60 -3.77
N VAL A 412 16.75 13.82 -3.17
CA VAL A 412 16.29 13.98 -1.79
C VAL A 412 16.51 12.66 -1.05
N MET A 413 17.16 12.70 0.11
CA MET A 413 17.37 11.53 0.93
C MET A 413 16.03 10.97 1.44
N ILE A 414 15.92 9.65 1.48
CA ILE A 414 14.77 8.98 2.08
C ILE A 414 15.14 8.63 3.52
N PRO A 415 14.36 9.05 4.54
CA PRO A 415 14.66 8.76 5.93
C PRO A 415 14.71 7.27 6.22
N ASP A 416 15.61 6.86 7.09
CA ASP A 416 15.56 5.53 7.68
C ASP A 416 14.56 5.52 8.83
N PHE A 417 13.34 5.08 8.55
CA PHE A 417 12.27 5.03 9.55
C PHE A 417 12.52 3.98 10.62
N THR A 418 13.38 2.99 10.37
CA THR A 418 13.80 1.98 11.36
C THR A 418 14.88 2.52 12.31
N ARG A 419 15.46 3.70 12.01
CA ARG A 419 16.55 4.34 12.82
C ARG A 419 17.71 3.38 13.07
N GLY A 420 18.11 2.63 12.03
CA GLY A 420 19.20 1.67 12.10
C GLY A 420 18.87 0.35 12.82
N ALA A 421 17.59 0.09 13.17
CA ALA A 421 17.22 -1.19 13.76
C ALA A 421 17.20 -2.32 12.72
N ALA A 422 16.90 -2.01 11.46
CA ALA A 422 17.04 -2.98 10.38
C ALA A 422 18.53 -3.21 10.07
N SER A 423 18.95 -4.46 10.16
CA SER A 423 20.34 -4.88 9.83
C SER A 423 20.51 -4.94 8.31
N VAL A 424 20.68 -3.80 7.63
CA VAL A 424 20.81 -3.70 6.17
C VAL A 424 22.13 -3.06 5.77
#